data_d7781e9dcbe9819b4bd093589e65074e
#
_entry.id   d7781e9dcbe9819b4bd093589e65074e
#
_cell.length_a   1.000
_cell.length_b   1.000
_cell.length_c   1.000
_cell.angle_alpha   90.00
_cell.angle_beta   90.00
_cell.angle_gamma   90.00
#
_symmetry.space_group_name_H-M   'P 1'
#
loop_
_entity.id
_entity.type
_entity.pdbx_description
1 polymer ?
#
loop_
_entity_poly.entity_id
_entity_poly.type
_entity_poly.pdbx_seq_one_letter_code
_entity_poly.pdbx_strand_id
1 'polypeptide(L)'
;GLSSHNPVVAHMAARTGLIDVLMFSVNPCYDLLPPSDDVDTLWADESYARELHNIDPERQRLYEFCEREGIAIDVMKAYGGGDLLSDANSPFGRPMTPVQCLEYALTRPGVAAVMAGCRSRAEIEAALAWCSATVAERDYTGALAGLDKFSWEGHCMYCGHCAPCSVGIDIAGVNKYYNLTPVSYTHL
;
A
#
# COMPACT_ATOMS: atom_id res chain seq x y z
N GLY A 1 10.59 -0.39 -18.17
CA GLY A 1 9.93 -0.78 -16.93
C GLY A 1 10.57 -1.99 -16.28
N LEU A 2 10.23 -2.22 -15.03
CA LEU A 2 10.71 -3.34 -14.22
C LEU A 2 9.54 -3.92 -13.43
N SER A 3 9.54 -5.24 -13.20
CA SER A 3 8.67 -5.91 -12.23
C SER A 3 9.49 -6.46 -11.07
N SER A 4 9.09 -6.19 -9.85
CA SER A 4 9.79 -6.67 -8.64
C SER A 4 8.83 -6.83 -7.46
N HIS A 5 9.16 -7.70 -6.53
CA HIS A 5 8.53 -7.81 -5.21
C HIS A 5 9.44 -7.28 -4.09
N ASN A 6 10.76 -7.25 -4.34
CA ASN A 6 11.75 -6.80 -3.38
C ASN A 6 11.95 -5.28 -3.50
N PRO A 7 11.66 -4.50 -2.44
CA PRO A 7 11.76 -3.03 -2.48
C PRO A 7 13.21 -2.54 -2.63
N VAL A 8 14.19 -3.26 -2.09
CA VAL A 8 15.61 -2.89 -2.20
C VAL A 8 16.07 -3.00 -3.65
N VAL A 9 15.76 -4.12 -4.32
CA VAL A 9 16.09 -4.35 -5.73
C VAL A 9 15.39 -3.34 -6.62
N ALA A 10 14.09 -3.10 -6.38
CA ALA A 10 13.31 -2.12 -7.11
C ALA A 10 13.89 -0.70 -6.96
N HIS A 11 14.28 -0.30 -5.74
CA HIS A 11 14.87 1.01 -5.47
C HIS A 11 16.24 1.15 -6.14
N MET A 12 17.09 0.13 -6.09
CA MET A 12 18.38 0.15 -6.80
C MET A 12 18.18 0.35 -8.31
N ALA A 13 17.23 -0.36 -8.92
CA ALA A 13 16.92 -0.21 -10.34
C ALA A 13 16.35 1.17 -10.66
N ALA A 14 15.42 1.68 -9.85
CA ALA A 14 14.83 3.01 -10.00
C ALA A 14 15.90 4.13 -9.99
N ARG A 15 16.87 4.03 -9.10
CA ARG A 15 17.99 4.99 -8.99
C ARG A 15 18.91 5.03 -10.21
N THR A 16 18.85 4.08 -11.11
CA THR A 16 19.62 4.11 -12.37
C THR A 16 19.15 5.18 -13.34
N GLY A 17 17.93 5.70 -13.16
CA GLY A 17 17.29 6.62 -14.10
C GLY A 17 16.83 5.97 -15.42
N LEU A 18 16.84 4.62 -15.48
CA LEU A 18 16.43 3.83 -16.66
C LEU A 18 15.00 3.28 -16.55
N ILE A 19 14.34 3.51 -15.41
CA ILE A 19 13.02 2.96 -15.11
C ILE A 19 12.00 4.10 -15.05
N ASP A 20 11.00 4.04 -15.91
CA ASP A 20 9.87 4.98 -15.94
C ASP A 20 8.63 4.39 -15.25
N VAL A 21 8.51 3.06 -15.31
CA VAL A 21 7.38 2.31 -14.72
C VAL A 21 7.90 1.12 -13.94
N LEU A 22 7.44 1.00 -12.71
CA LEU A 22 7.72 -0.10 -11.81
C LEU A 22 6.43 -0.88 -11.52
N MET A 23 6.35 -2.13 -11.96
CA MET A 23 5.30 -3.04 -11.49
C MET A 23 5.71 -3.62 -10.15
N PHE A 24 4.95 -3.28 -9.10
CA PHE A 24 5.30 -3.63 -7.72
C PHE A 24 4.12 -4.20 -6.95
N SER A 25 4.40 -5.13 -6.04
CA SER A 25 3.38 -5.71 -5.17
C SER A 25 3.07 -4.78 -4.01
N VAL A 26 1.84 -4.27 -3.95
CA VAL A 26 1.38 -3.35 -2.91
C VAL A 26 0.07 -3.86 -2.32
N ASN A 27 0.06 -4.11 -1.04
CA ASN A 27 -1.12 -4.34 -0.21
C ASN A 27 -0.73 -4.24 1.27
N PRO A 28 -1.68 -4.14 2.20
CA PRO A 28 -1.35 -3.93 3.62
C PRO A 28 -0.54 -5.06 4.25
N CYS A 29 -0.62 -6.29 3.73
CA CYS A 29 0.19 -7.40 4.25
C CYS A 29 1.66 -7.26 3.85
N TYR A 30 1.90 -7.06 2.55
CA TYR A 30 3.26 -6.96 2.04
C TYR A 30 3.99 -5.72 2.54
N ASP A 31 3.25 -4.64 2.74
CA ASP A 31 3.82 -3.39 3.22
C ASP A 31 4.36 -3.49 4.64
N LEU A 32 3.87 -4.44 5.43
CA LEU A 32 4.38 -4.70 6.78
C LEU A 32 5.60 -5.63 6.80
N LEU A 33 5.88 -6.35 5.71
CA LEU A 33 6.94 -7.36 5.67
C LEU A 33 8.28 -6.75 5.24
N PRO A 34 9.39 -7.19 5.88
CA PRO A 34 10.73 -6.80 5.46
C PRO A 34 11.05 -7.32 4.04
N PRO A 35 12.04 -6.71 3.37
CA PRO A 35 12.52 -7.17 2.08
C PRO A 35 12.88 -8.66 2.09
N SER A 36 12.48 -9.37 1.04
CA SER A 36 12.86 -10.76 0.80
C SER A 36 13.07 -11.01 -0.68
N ASP A 37 14.06 -11.81 -1.03
CA ASP A 37 14.27 -12.30 -2.39
C ASP A 37 13.42 -13.55 -2.66
N ASP A 38 12.90 -14.17 -1.60
CA ASP A 38 12.01 -15.30 -1.66
C ASP A 38 10.54 -14.82 -1.63
N VAL A 39 9.87 -14.97 -2.75
CA VAL A 39 8.45 -14.57 -2.91
C VAL A 39 7.54 -15.42 -2.02
N ASP A 40 7.93 -16.67 -1.73
CA ASP A 40 7.12 -17.58 -0.92
C ASP A 40 7.02 -17.10 0.53
N THR A 41 8.00 -16.31 1.01
CA THR A 41 7.92 -15.69 2.35
C THR A 41 6.78 -14.67 2.48
N LEU A 42 6.31 -14.10 1.37
CA LEU A 42 5.18 -13.17 1.35
C LEU A 42 3.83 -13.87 1.59
N TRP A 43 3.80 -15.21 1.55
CA TRP A 43 2.61 -16.05 1.72
C TRP A 43 2.71 -16.98 2.91
N ALA A 44 3.86 -17.06 3.55
CA ALA A 44 4.10 -17.96 4.66
C ALA A 44 3.42 -17.46 5.94
N ASP A 45 2.66 -18.31 6.61
CA ASP A 45 1.98 -17.99 7.88
C ASP A 45 2.97 -17.50 8.95
N GLU A 46 4.19 -18.04 8.97
CA GLU A 46 5.25 -17.67 9.89
C GLU A 46 5.66 -16.19 9.74
N SER A 47 5.55 -15.64 8.54
CA SER A 47 5.87 -14.23 8.28
C SER A 47 4.93 -13.29 9.03
N TYR A 48 3.69 -13.72 9.30
CA TYR A 48 2.67 -12.98 10.03
C TYR A 48 2.52 -13.42 11.50
N ALA A 49 3.36 -14.33 11.97
CA ALA A 49 3.32 -14.80 13.35
C ALA A 49 3.92 -13.81 14.35
N ARG A 50 4.69 -12.84 13.89
CA ARG A 50 5.35 -11.79 14.68
C ARG A 50 4.55 -10.50 14.68
N GLU A 51 4.84 -9.63 15.63
CA GLU A 51 4.34 -8.26 15.62
C GLU A 51 4.98 -7.47 14.45
N LEU A 52 4.15 -6.78 13.70
CA LEU A 52 4.56 -5.95 12.56
C LEU A 52 3.96 -4.56 12.74
N HIS A 53 4.81 -3.55 12.76
CA HIS A 53 4.40 -2.16 12.97
C HIS A 53 4.83 -1.32 11.79
N ASN A 54 3.88 -0.54 11.26
CA ASN A 54 4.09 0.38 10.15
C ASN A 54 4.51 -0.29 8.84
N ILE A 55 4.56 0.50 7.78
CA ILE A 55 5.10 0.09 6.49
C ILE A 55 6.61 -0.14 6.68
N ASP A 56 7.12 -1.23 6.09
CA ASP A 56 8.56 -1.49 6.08
C ASP A 56 9.33 -0.29 5.53
N PRO A 57 10.41 0.16 6.17
CA PRO A 57 11.14 1.36 5.78
C PRO A 57 11.71 1.32 4.35
N GLU A 58 12.05 0.14 3.82
CA GLU A 58 12.53 0.03 2.44
C GLU A 58 11.39 0.24 1.43
N ARG A 59 10.18 -0.25 1.75
CA ARG A 59 8.99 0.00 0.94
C ARG A 59 8.60 1.47 0.96
N GLN A 60 8.58 2.08 2.14
CA GLN A 60 8.28 3.48 2.29
C GLN A 60 9.26 4.35 1.48
N ARG A 61 10.56 4.08 1.58
CA ARG A 61 11.60 4.78 0.79
C ARG A 61 11.41 4.62 -0.71
N LEU A 62 11.03 3.42 -1.16
CA LEU A 62 10.76 3.17 -2.59
C LEU A 62 9.57 4.01 -3.08
N TYR A 63 8.46 4.02 -2.34
CA TYR A 63 7.27 4.79 -2.71
C TYR A 63 7.57 6.28 -2.81
N GLU A 64 8.22 6.84 -1.80
CA GLU A 64 8.60 8.25 -1.76
C GLU A 64 9.59 8.61 -2.87
N PHE A 65 10.54 7.72 -3.16
CA PHE A 65 11.48 7.91 -4.26
C PHE A 65 10.75 7.93 -5.61
N CYS A 66 9.89 6.97 -5.87
CA CYS A 66 9.13 6.90 -7.13
C CYS A 66 8.24 8.14 -7.34
N GLU A 67 7.53 8.58 -6.29
CA GLU A 67 6.72 9.80 -6.34
C GLU A 67 7.57 11.02 -6.69
N ARG A 68 8.69 11.20 -6.01
CA ARG A 68 9.58 12.36 -6.20
C ARG A 68 10.24 12.39 -7.57
N GLU A 69 10.66 11.25 -8.08
CA GLU A 69 11.35 11.14 -9.38
C GLU A 69 10.38 10.96 -10.56
N GLY A 70 9.07 10.92 -10.32
CA GLY A 70 8.06 10.75 -11.36
C GLY A 70 8.03 9.34 -11.97
N ILE A 71 8.47 8.33 -11.23
CA ILE A 71 8.40 6.92 -11.64
C ILE A 71 7.02 6.39 -11.27
N ALA A 72 6.26 5.94 -12.27
CA ALA A 72 4.93 5.40 -12.03
C ALA A 72 5.00 3.98 -11.43
N ILE A 73 4.32 3.77 -10.30
CA ILE A 73 4.12 2.44 -9.76
C ILE A 73 2.80 1.88 -10.30
N ASP A 74 2.90 0.75 -11.00
CA ASP A 74 1.76 -0.06 -11.43
C ASP A 74 1.63 -1.25 -10.45
N VAL A 75 0.55 -1.25 -9.68
CA VAL A 75 0.39 -2.18 -8.57
C VAL A 75 -0.07 -3.55 -9.04
N MET A 76 0.65 -4.57 -8.62
CA MET A 76 0.20 -5.96 -8.65
C MET A 76 -0.10 -6.46 -7.24
N LYS A 77 -0.88 -7.55 -7.13
CA LYS A 77 -1.19 -8.22 -5.87
C LYS A 77 -2.01 -7.39 -4.87
N ALA A 78 -2.78 -6.41 -5.33
CA ALA A 78 -3.60 -5.57 -4.45
C ALA A 78 -4.55 -6.38 -3.54
N TYR A 79 -5.01 -7.55 -3.99
CA TYR A 79 -5.88 -8.45 -3.22
C TYR A 79 -5.13 -9.54 -2.44
N GLY A 80 -3.78 -9.49 -2.40
CA GLY A 80 -2.98 -10.52 -1.73
C GLY A 80 -3.22 -11.92 -2.28
N GLY A 81 -3.36 -12.08 -3.62
CA GLY A 81 -3.72 -13.38 -4.23
C GLY A 81 -5.20 -13.78 -4.02
N GLY A 82 -5.98 -12.97 -3.36
CA GLY A 82 -7.37 -13.23 -2.97
C GLY A 82 -7.54 -13.43 -1.46
N ASP A 83 -6.47 -13.62 -0.72
CA ASP A 83 -6.51 -13.89 0.71
C ASP A 83 -7.10 -12.73 1.50
N LEU A 84 -6.79 -11.48 1.10
CA LEU A 84 -7.36 -10.30 1.73
C LEU A 84 -8.88 -10.19 1.60
N LEU A 85 -9.48 -10.85 0.61
CA LEU A 85 -10.92 -10.88 0.37
C LEU A 85 -11.63 -12.06 1.05
N SER A 86 -10.89 -12.93 1.75
CA SER A 86 -11.38 -14.17 2.34
C SER A 86 -11.49 -14.06 3.85
N ASP A 87 -12.66 -14.43 4.40
CA ASP A 87 -12.85 -14.54 5.86
C ASP A 87 -11.89 -15.56 6.49
N ALA A 88 -11.56 -16.63 5.76
CA ALA A 88 -10.74 -17.72 6.27
C ALA A 88 -9.24 -17.44 6.19
N ASN A 89 -8.81 -16.69 5.16
CA ASN A 89 -7.39 -16.57 4.83
C ASN A 89 -6.81 -15.17 5.14
N SER A 90 -7.67 -14.18 5.38
CA SER A 90 -7.17 -12.83 5.68
C SER A 90 -6.33 -12.85 6.96
N PRO A 91 -5.05 -12.42 6.90
CA PRO A 91 -4.18 -12.38 8.08
C PRO A 91 -4.67 -11.35 9.12
N PHE A 92 -5.61 -10.49 8.72
CA PHE A 92 -6.25 -9.51 9.61
C PHE A 92 -7.47 -10.07 10.37
N GLY A 93 -7.77 -11.37 10.25
CA GLY A 93 -8.90 -12.02 10.93
C GLY A 93 -10.28 -11.56 10.42
N ARG A 94 -10.31 -10.74 9.39
CA ARG A 94 -11.52 -10.30 8.67
C ARG A 94 -11.16 -9.94 7.23
N PRO A 95 -12.08 -10.09 6.26
CA PRO A 95 -11.82 -9.72 4.89
C PRO A 95 -11.85 -8.21 4.70
N MET A 96 -11.11 -7.75 3.73
CA MET A 96 -11.29 -6.42 3.13
C MET A 96 -12.21 -6.53 1.92
N THR A 97 -12.86 -5.44 1.56
CA THR A 97 -13.59 -5.37 0.29
C THR A 97 -12.62 -5.07 -0.86
N PRO A 98 -12.96 -5.40 -2.12
CA PRO A 98 -12.18 -4.98 -3.28
C PRO A 98 -11.92 -3.47 -3.31
N VAL A 99 -12.92 -2.66 -2.94
CA VAL A 99 -12.82 -1.20 -2.87
C VAL A 99 -11.76 -0.76 -1.86
N GLN A 100 -11.75 -1.35 -0.68
CA GLN A 100 -10.77 -1.05 0.38
C GLN A 100 -9.34 -1.44 -0.01
N CYS A 101 -9.17 -2.59 -0.66
CA CYS A 101 -7.86 -3.02 -1.17
C CYS A 101 -7.32 -2.07 -2.24
N LEU A 102 -8.19 -1.62 -3.16
CA LEU A 102 -7.80 -0.68 -4.21
C LEU A 102 -7.48 0.70 -3.62
N GLU A 103 -8.29 1.18 -2.68
CA GLU A 103 -8.04 2.45 -2.00
C GLU A 103 -6.70 2.43 -1.26
N TYR A 104 -6.42 1.34 -0.53
CA TYR A 104 -5.12 1.18 0.13
C TYR A 104 -3.97 1.35 -0.85
N ALA A 105 -4.01 0.66 -1.98
CA ALA A 105 -2.95 0.70 -2.98
C ALA A 105 -2.83 2.08 -3.63
N LEU A 106 -3.95 2.66 -4.08
CA LEU A 106 -3.99 3.94 -4.79
C LEU A 106 -3.58 5.15 -3.93
N THR A 107 -3.64 5.02 -2.61
CA THR A 107 -3.20 6.09 -1.69
C THR A 107 -1.69 6.07 -1.42
N ARG A 108 -0.97 5.04 -1.83
CA ARG A 108 0.50 5.00 -1.66
C ARG A 108 1.19 6.00 -2.59
N PRO A 109 2.28 6.65 -2.13
CA PRO A 109 3.06 7.55 -3.00
C PRO A 109 3.56 6.84 -4.26
N GLY A 110 3.57 7.54 -5.39
CA GLY A 110 4.06 7.02 -6.68
C GLY A 110 3.12 6.06 -7.40
N VAL A 111 2.03 5.60 -6.76
CA VAL A 111 1.09 4.68 -7.42
C VAL A 111 0.24 5.42 -8.45
N ALA A 112 0.34 4.97 -9.70
CA ALA A 112 -0.41 5.51 -10.84
C ALA A 112 -1.57 4.61 -11.28
N ALA A 113 -1.44 3.29 -11.12
CA ALA A 113 -2.45 2.32 -11.53
C ALA A 113 -2.45 1.08 -10.66
N VAL A 114 -3.56 0.33 -10.68
CA VAL A 114 -3.67 -0.97 -10.02
C VAL A 114 -4.19 -2.01 -10.99
N MET A 115 -3.42 -3.08 -11.18
CA MET A 115 -3.83 -4.27 -11.92
C MET A 115 -4.58 -5.22 -10.99
N ALA A 116 -5.89 -5.04 -10.88
CA ALA A 116 -6.75 -5.90 -10.09
C ALA A 116 -6.89 -7.29 -10.75
N GLY A 117 -6.54 -8.34 -10.02
CA GLY A 117 -6.74 -9.72 -10.48
C GLY A 117 -8.21 -10.10 -10.44
N CYS A 118 -8.84 -10.26 -11.59
CA CYS A 118 -10.25 -10.64 -11.71
C CYS A 118 -10.39 -11.88 -12.63
N ARG A 119 -11.26 -12.84 -12.23
CA ARG A 119 -11.53 -14.09 -12.96
C ARG A 119 -12.94 -14.10 -13.59
N SER A 120 -13.80 -13.16 -13.17
CA SER A 120 -15.19 -13.08 -13.60
C SER A 120 -15.62 -11.64 -13.82
N ARG A 121 -16.70 -11.48 -14.55
CA ARG A 121 -17.34 -10.17 -14.73
C ARG A 121 -17.78 -9.55 -13.39
N ALA A 122 -18.31 -10.34 -12.49
CA ALA A 122 -18.74 -9.87 -11.18
C ALA A 122 -17.56 -9.30 -10.36
N GLU A 123 -16.37 -9.93 -10.44
CA GLU A 123 -15.15 -9.41 -9.79
C GLU A 123 -14.67 -8.11 -10.43
N ILE A 124 -14.80 -7.97 -11.75
CA ILE A 124 -14.51 -6.70 -12.44
C ILE A 124 -15.47 -5.60 -11.97
N GLU A 125 -16.77 -5.90 -11.92
CA GLU A 125 -17.79 -4.95 -11.45
C GLU A 125 -17.52 -4.54 -9.99
N ALA A 126 -17.13 -5.49 -9.13
CA ALA A 126 -16.76 -5.21 -7.75
C ALA A 126 -15.50 -4.32 -7.63
N ALA A 127 -14.52 -4.49 -8.51
CA ALA A 127 -13.36 -3.61 -8.57
C ALA A 127 -13.74 -2.20 -9.06
N LEU A 128 -14.55 -2.11 -10.11
CA LEU A 128 -15.02 -0.85 -10.69
C LEU A 128 -15.94 -0.05 -9.73
N ALA A 129 -16.54 -0.70 -8.74
CA ALA A 129 -17.31 -0.02 -7.70
C ALA A 129 -16.46 1.03 -6.95
N TRP A 130 -15.14 0.91 -6.94
CA TRP A 130 -14.25 1.92 -6.39
C TRP A 130 -14.45 3.31 -7.02
N CYS A 131 -14.75 3.39 -8.32
CA CYS A 131 -14.92 4.65 -9.02
C CYS A 131 -16.09 5.50 -8.48
N SER A 132 -17.12 4.86 -7.92
CA SER A 132 -18.30 5.52 -7.36
C SER A 132 -18.45 5.35 -5.85
N ALA A 133 -17.49 4.70 -5.21
CA ALA A 133 -17.52 4.42 -3.78
C ALA A 133 -17.44 5.71 -2.95
N THR A 134 -18.20 5.73 -1.88
CA THR A 134 -18.16 6.78 -0.86
C THR A 134 -16.88 6.70 -0.03
N VAL A 135 -16.57 7.76 0.70
CA VAL A 135 -15.44 7.78 1.64
C VAL A 135 -15.55 6.65 2.68
N ALA A 136 -16.76 6.38 3.18
CA ALA A 136 -16.99 5.31 4.16
C ALA A 136 -16.75 3.91 3.57
N GLU A 137 -17.09 3.66 2.31
CA GLU A 137 -16.83 2.38 1.64
C GLU A 137 -15.36 2.17 1.31
N ARG A 138 -14.61 3.24 1.11
CA ARG A 138 -13.16 3.21 0.88
C ARG A 138 -12.36 3.07 2.16
N ASP A 139 -12.96 3.39 3.31
CA ASP A 139 -12.27 3.32 4.61
C ASP A 139 -11.85 1.88 4.93
N TYR A 140 -10.55 1.62 4.85
CA TYR A 140 -9.95 0.33 5.17
C TYR A 140 -9.40 0.26 6.61
N THR A 141 -9.47 1.35 7.37
CA THR A 141 -8.93 1.40 8.74
C THR A 141 -9.62 0.40 9.66
N GLY A 142 -10.95 0.26 9.52
CA GLY A 142 -11.71 -0.71 10.29
C GLY A 142 -11.30 -2.16 10.03
N ALA A 143 -10.83 -2.48 8.82
CA ALA A 143 -10.33 -3.81 8.50
C ALA A 143 -8.94 -4.09 9.13
N LEU A 144 -8.16 -3.04 9.32
CA LEU A 144 -6.80 -3.12 9.88
C LEU A 144 -6.75 -2.81 11.39
N ALA A 145 -7.81 -2.24 11.95
CA ALA A 145 -7.88 -1.88 13.36
C ALA A 145 -8.16 -3.10 14.25
N GLY A 146 -7.62 -3.06 15.48
CA GLY A 146 -7.90 -4.07 16.49
C GLY A 146 -7.08 -5.34 16.37
N LEU A 147 -5.99 -5.29 15.65
CA LEU A 147 -5.02 -6.37 15.57
C LEU A 147 -3.83 -6.02 16.47
N ASP A 148 -3.66 -6.75 17.57
CA ASP A 148 -2.54 -6.55 18.49
C ASP A 148 -1.18 -6.74 17.81
N LYS A 149 -1.16 -7.50 16.70
CA LYS A 149 0.06 -7.84 15.95
C LYS A 149 0.45 -6.83 14.87
N PHE A 150 -0.50 -6.00 14.43
CA PHE A 150 -0.28 -5.07 13.32
C PHE A 150 -0.71 -3.67 13.70
N SER A 151 0.15 -2.69 13.60
CA SER A 151 -0.17 -1.30 13.92
C SER A 151 0.50 -0.31 12.99
N TRP A 152 -0.08 0.88 12.88
CA TRP A 152 0.48 2.04 12.18
C TRP A 152 0.68 3.18 13.19
N GLU A 153 1.63 3.01 14.10
CA GLU A 153 1.89 3.99 15.15
C GLU A 153 2.81 5.12 14.66
N GLY A 154 2.38 6.36 14.86
CA GLY A 154 3.17 7.54 14.53
C GLY A 154 3.33 7.82 13.03
N HIS A 155 2.67 7.06 12.15
CA HIS A 155 2.72 7.24 10.70
C HIS A 155 1.34 7.39 10.09
N CYS A 156 1.22 8.28 9.11
CA CYS A 156 -0.01 8.41 8.34
C CYS A 156 -0.11 7.27 7.33
N MET A 157 -1.21 6.50 7.38
CA MET A 157 -1.49 5.44 6.41
C MET A 157 -2.28 5.93 5.19
N TYR A 158 -2.50 7.24 5.07
CA TYR A 158 -3.19 7.92 3.96
C TYR A 158 -4.64 7.45 3.73
N CYS A 159 -5.29 6.94 4.75
CA CYS A 159 -6.63 6.34 4.67
C CYS A 159 -7.78 7.33 4.44
N GLY A 160 -7.51 8.64 4.55
CA GLY A 160 -8.55 9.66 4.42
C GLY A 160 -9.52 9.77 5.60
N HIS A 161 -9.33 9.00 6.69
CA HIS A 161 -10.24 8.97 7.84
C HIS A 161 -10.40 10.35 8.53
N CYS A 162 -9.43 11.26 8.31
CA CYS A 162 -9.47 12.64 8.80
C CYS A 162 -10.43 13.54 8.01
N ALA A 163 -10.99 13.05 6.90
CA ALA A 163 -11.94 13.80 6.08
C ALA A 163 -13.39 13.52 6.51
N PRO A 164 -14.29 14.53 6.40
CA PRO A 164 -13.98 15.91 6.06
C PRO A 164 -13.35 16.66 7.25
N CYS A 165 -12.28 17.38 6.99
CA CYS A 165 -11.71 18.29 7.99
C CYS A 165 -12.60 19.51 8.17
N SER A 166 -12.87 19.91 9.41
CA SER A 166 -13.74 21.07 9.73
C SER A 166 -13.25 22.40 9.15
N VAL A 167 -11.96 22.49 8.82
CA VAL A 167 -11.32 23.68 8.21
C VAL A 167 -10.87 23.42 6.76
N GLY A 168 -11.30 22.32 6.15
CA GLY A 168 -11.07 22.02 4.73
C GLY A 168 -9.63 21.58 4.37
N ILE A 169 -8.85 21.09 5.33
CA ILE A 169 -7.49 20.59 5.07
C ILE A 169 -7.55 19.14 4.61
N ASP A 170 -6.88 18.83 3.51
CA ASP A 170 -6.58 17.44 3.13
C ASP A 170 -5.39 16.92 3.98
N ILE A 171 -5.71 16.39 5.15
CA ILE A 171 -4.70 15.93 6.12
C ILE A 171 -3.88 14.76 5.57
N ALA A 172 -4.50 13.83 4.83
CA ALA A 172 -3.79 12.70 4.24
C ALA A 172 -2.80 13.18 3.16
N GLY A 173 -3.23 14.09 2.30
CA GLY A 173 -2.38 14.71 1.28
C GLY A 173 -1.24 15.53 1.89
N VAL A 174 -1.52 16.32 2.92
CA VAL A 174 -0.47 17.08 3.63
C VAL A 174 0.59 16.14 4.21
N ASN A 175 0.20 15.05 4.87
CA ASN A 175 1.15 14.07 5.40
C ASN A 175 1.94 13.38 4.28
N LYS A 176 1.29 13.06 3.15
CA LYS A 176 1.96 12.48 1.98
C LYS A 176 3.08 13.41 1.50
N TYR A 177 2.77 14.69 1.27
CA TYR A 177 3.77 15.66 0.81
C TYR A 177 4.82 15.99 1.88
N TYR A 178 4.46 16.01 3.16
CA TYR A 178 5.42 16.18 4.24
C TYR A 178 6.46 15.06 4.26
N ASN A 179 6.04 13.80 4.09
CA ASN A 179 6.94 12.66 4.03
C ASN A 179 7.86 12.67 2.79
N LEU A 180 7.42 13.31 1.70
CA LEU A 180 8.24 13.49 0.49
C LEU A 180 9.30 14.58 0.63
N THR A 181 9.15 15.47 1.61
CA THR A 181 10.12 16.53 1.85
C THR A 181 11.37 15.94 2.48
N PRO A 182 12.55 15.97 1.84
CA PRO A 182 13.77 15.52 2.48
C PRO A 182 14.01 16.37 3.72
N VAL A 183 13.92 15.77 4.89
CA VAL A 183 14.28 16.42 6.14
C VAL A 183 15.80 16.55 6.16
N SER A 184 16.28 17.56 5.50
CA SER A 184 17.67 17.99 5.63
C SER A 184 17.79 18.68 7.00
N TYR A 185 18.05 17.90 8.02
CA TYR A 185 18.65 18.45 9.22
C TYR A 185 20.11 18.81 8.92
N THR A 186 20.30 19.86 8.14
CA THR A 186 21.56 20.59 8.21
C THR A 186 21.50 21.41 9.48
N HIS A 187 22.24 20.98 10.45
CA HIS A 187 22.48 21.68 11.69
C HIS A 187 22.88 23.13 11.44
N LEU A 188 22.14 24.03 12.05
CA LEU A 188 22.67 25.30 12.49
C LEU A 188 23.48 25.09 13.75
#